data_51a3f99caf357b09319bdfdc03b7fe6f
#
_entry.id   51a3f99caf357b09319bdfdc03b7fe6f
#
_cell.length_a   1.000
_cell.length_b   1.000
_cell.length_c   1.000
_cell.angle_alpha   90.00
_cell.angle_beta   90.00
_cell.angle_gamma   90.00
#
_symmetry.space_group_name_H-M   'P 1'
#
loop_
_entity.id
_entity.type
_entity.pdbx_description
1 polymer ?
#
loop_
_entity_poly.entity_id
_entity_poly.type
_entity_poly.pdbx_seq_one_letter_code
_entity_poly.pdbx_strand_id
1 'polypeptide(L)'
;SVEPIVGTKRERAAARRKKGIDVIITSYDLMRIDIEDYLDTTFFCHVLDEAQYIKNHGTLTARAVKRVHAKHRFALTGTPMENRLSEIWSIFDFLMPGFLGSYMRFRERFELDIIGGDENAAERLQKIVGTFMLRRVKSEVLPELPDKLESAVLIQMTDKQRRLYDAHEQHLRESLTAQRSRRKHGDESKPAATVEVLAELTRLRQICCDPRLHYERAMRIRKRSCSPSSQAFSSLSRRSSTRWMYLISPSQAPLRKSSVSPWSLNSTKTIRPCSWSR
;
A
#
# COMPACT_ATOMS: atom_id res chain seq x y z
N SER A 1 10.62 -14.87 -22.73
CA SER A 1 11.56 -14.78 -21.58
C SER A 1 11.07 -13.81 -20.52
N VAL A 2 11.53 -13.97 -19.29
CA VAL A 2 11.20 -13.10 -18.14
C VAL A 2 12.45 -12.37 -17.74
N GLU A 3 12.40 -11.05 -17.63
CA GLU A 3 13.56 -10.21 -17.27
C GLU A 3 13.26 -9.35 -16.04
N PRO A 4 13.97 -9.57 -14.91
CA PRO A 4 13.88 -8.72 -13.75
C PRO A 4 14.72 -7.44 -13.95
N ILE A 5 14.11 -6.28 -13.75
CA ILE A 5 14.79 -4.98 -13.84
C ILE A 5 15.22 -4.57 -12.44
N VAL A 6 16.46 -4.85 -12.10
CA VAL A 6 17.06 -4.60 -10.77
C VAL A 6 18.47 -4.05 -10.90
N GLY A 7 19.07 -3.63 -9.78
CA GLY A 7 20.47 -3.18 -9.73
C GLY A 7 20.64 -1.69 -10.03
N THR A 8 21.81 -1.34 -10.54
CA THR A 8 22.20 0.02 -10.89
C THR A 8 21.44 0.55 -12.12
N LYS A 9 21.40 1.85 -12.33
CA LYS A 9 20.74 2.46 -13.50
C LYS A 9 21.26 1.89 -14.82
N ARG A 10 22.58 1.64 -14.92
CA ARG A 10 23.21 1.08 -16.12
C ARG A 10 22.76 -0.36 -16.38
N GLU A 11 22.70 -1.20 -15.34
CA GLU A 11 22.25 -2.59 -15.45
C GLU A 11 20.77 -2.66 -15.85
N ARG A 12 19.93 -1.82 -15.25
CA ARG A 12 18.51 -1.75 -15.60
C ARG A 12 18.27 -1.31 -17.05
N ALA A 13 19.04 -0.30 -17.51
CA ALA A 13 18.97 0.13 -18.89
C ALA A 13 19.44 -0.96 -19.87
N ALA A 14 20.48 -1.72 -19.54
CA ALA A 14 20.93 -2.85 -20.33
C ALA A 14 19.89 -3.98 -20.37
N ALA A 15 19.29 -4.31 -19.22
CA ALA A 15 18.25 -5.33 -19.12
C ALA A 15 17.03 -4.99 -20.02
N ARG A 16 16.55 -3.75 -20.02
CA ARG A 16 15.42 -3.32 -20.87
C ARG A 16 15.69 -3.39 -22.38
N ARG A 17 16.94 -3.28 -22.79
CA ARG A 17 17.34 -3.34 -24.21
C ARG A 17 17.49 -4.74 -24.78
N LYS A 18 17.40 -5.78 -23.94
CA LYS A 18 17.46 -7.17 -24.41
C LYS A 18 16.30 -7.46 -25.36
N LYS A 19 16.58 -8.21 -26.41
CA LYS A 19 15.55 -8.64 -27.38
C LYS A 19 14.85 -9.91 -26.88
N GLY A 20 13.60 -10.10 -27.26
CA GLY A 20 12.84 -11.32 -26.94
C GLY A 20 12.35 -11.39 -25.49
N ILE A 21 12.17 -10.24 -24.83
CA ILE A 21 11.57 -10.16 -23.50
C ILE A 21 10.05 -10.24 -23.65
N ASP A 22 9.43 -11.21 -23.01
CA ASP A 22 7.98 -11.34 -22.96
C ASP A 22 7.41 -10.66 -21.71
N VAL A 23 8.10 -10.77 -20.57
CA VAL A 23 7.66 -10.24 -19.30
C VAL A 23 8.79 -9.47 -18.63
N ILE A 24 8.52 -8.23 -18.25
CA ILE A 24 9.38 -7.38 -17.43
C ILE A 24 8.85 -7.38 -16.01
N ILE A 25 9.71 -7.65 -15.03
CA ILE A 25 9.40 -7.57 -13.61
C ILE A 25 10.21 -6.43 -12.99
N THR A 26 9.55 -5.49 -12.34
CA THR A 26 10.22 -4.38 -11.67
C THR A 26 9.51 -3.99 -10.37
N SER A 27 10.18 -3.25 -9.50
CA SER A 27 9.55 -2.72 -8.28
C SER A 27 8.93 -1.33 -8.53
N TYR A 28 7.96 -0.96 -7.69
CA TYR A 28 7.32 0.35 -7.75
C TYR A 28 8.31 1.52 -7.69
N ASP A 29 9.33 1.42 -6.83
CA ASP A 29 10.34 2.47 -6.70
C ASP A 29 11.21 2.58 -7.93
N LEU A 30 11.66 1.46 -8.51
CA LEU A 30 12.47 1.46 -9.72
C LEU A 30 11.67 1.95 -10.93
N MET A 31 10.38 1.55 -11.03
CA MET A 31 9.48 2.08 -12.06
C MET A 31 9.36 3.61 -11.95
N ARG A 32 9.17 4.15 -10.74
CA ARG A 32 9.08 5.59 -10.51
C ARG A 32 10.37 6.33 -10.89
N ILE A 33 11.53 5.74 -10.59
CA ILE A 33 12.85 6.33 -10.90
C ILE A 33 13.10 6.34 -12.41
N ASP A 34 12.74 5.26 -13.09
CA ASP A 34 13.05 5.03 -14.50
C ASP A 34 11.82 5.26 -15.41
N ILE A 35 10.81 6.00 -14.97
CA ILE A 35 9.51 6.09 -15.66
C ILE A 35 9.64 6.50 -17.13
N GLU A 36 10.54 7.42 -17.45
CA GLU A 36 10.71 7.93 -18.82
C GLU A 36 11.13 6.82 -19.80
N ASP A 37 11.83 5.80 -19.33
CA ASP A 37 12.26 4.65 -20.15
C ASP A 37 11.10 3.69 -20.52
N TYR A 38 9.90 3.87 -19.96
CA TYR A 38 8.73 3.02 -20.20
C TYR A 38 7.63 3.71 -21.02
N LEU A 39 7.71 5.03 -21.22
CA LEU A 39 6.64 5.81 -21.86
C LEU A 39 6.51 5.55 -23.34
N ASP A 40 7.62 5.29 -24.03
CA ASP A 40 7.65 5.08 -25.48
C ASP A 40 7.12 3.69 -25.88
N THR A 41 6.85 2.82 -24.91
CA THR A 41 6.42 1.44 -25.15
C THR A 41 4.98 1.24 -24.71
N THR A 42 4.14 0.73 -25.61
CA THR A 42 2.80 0.26 -25.24
C THR A 42 2.86 -1.23 -24.91
N PHE A 43 2.66 -1.57 -23.65
CA PHE A 43 2.64 -2.97 -23.19
C PHE A 43 1.31 -3.65 -23.53
N PHE A 44 1.34 -4.97 -23.71
CA PHE A 44 0.12 -5.73 -23.88
C PHE A 44 -0.66 -5.78 -22.56
N CYS A 45 0.04 -6.01 -21.46
CA CYS A 45 -0.57 -6.10 -20.15
C CYS A 45 0.32 -5.42 -19.07
N HIS A 46 -0.31 -4.70 -18.15
CA HIS A 46 0.31 -4.10 -16.97
C HIS A 46 -0.37 -4.66 -15.71
N VAL A 47 0.36 -5.44 -14.94
CA VAL A 47 -0.14 -6.08 -13.72
C VAL A 47 0.54 -5.46 -12.50
N LEU A 48 -0.24 -4.98 -11.57
CA LEU A 48 0.23 -4.50 -10.27
C LEU A 48 0.00 -5.58 -9.22
N ASP A 49 1.06 -6.03 -8.59
CA ASP A 49 0.98 -6.85 -7.38
C ASP A 49 0.99 -5.94 -6.16
N GLU A 50 0.22 -6.27 -5.11
CA GLU A 50 0.04 -5.42 -3.94
C GLU A 50 -0.37 -3.97 -4.32
N ALA A 51 -1.42 -3.85 -5.13
CA ALA A 51 -1.86 -2.57 -5.71
C ALA A 51 -2.21 -1.48 -4.69
N GLN A 52 -2.33 -1.80 -3.39
CA GLN A 52 -2.47 -0.78 -2.34
C GLN A 52 -1.30 0.21 -2.27
N TYR A 53 -0.17 -0.07 -2.95
CA TYR A 53 0.92 0.90 -3.10
C TYR A 53 0.54 2.16 -3.87
N ILE A 54 -0.46 2.07 -4.74
CA ILE A 54 -0.98 3.20 -5.49
C ILE A 54 -2.29 3.75 -4.92
N LYS A 55 -2.72 3.31 -3.72
CA LYS A 55 -3.97 3.75 -3.09
C LYS A 55 -4.06 5.26 -2.87
N ASN A 56 -2.93 5.91 -2.63
CA ASN A 56 -2.85 7.35 -2.57
C ASN A 56 -2.48 7.91 -3.94
N HIS A 57 -3.47 8.44 -4.66
CA HIS A 57 -3.34 9.03 -6.01
C HIS A 57 -2.36 10.21 -6.09
N GLY A 58 -2.12 10.90 -4.97
CA GLY A 58 -1.20 12.05 -4.89
C GLY A 58 0.28 11.67 -4.91
N THR A 59 0.65 10.40 -4.68
CA THR A 59 2.05 9.98 -4.61
C THR A 59 2.73 9.97 -5.98
N LEU A 60 4.04 10.21 -5.98
CA LEU A 60 4.85 10.12 -7.21
C LEU A 60 4.80 8.71 -7.82
N THR A 61 4.75 7.69 -6.98
CA THR A 61 4.64 6.29 -7.42
C THR A 61 3.33 6.03 -8.15
N ALA A 62 2.18 6.44 -7.58
CA ALA A 62 0.89 6.29 -8.23
C ALA A 62 0.83 7.03 -9.57
N ARG A 63 1.35 8.25 -9.62
CA ARG A 63 1.43 9.04 -10.87
C ARG A 63 2.31 8.36 -11.92
N ALA A 64 3.48 7.87 -11.54
CA ALA A 64 4.39 7.20 -12.46
C ALA A 64 3.75 5.94 -13.06
N VAL A 65 3.20 5.07 -12.22
CA VAL A 65 2.57 3.81 -12.65
C VAL A 65 1.40 4.06 -13.62
N LYS A 66 0.58 5.09 -13.38
CA LYS A 66 -0.55 5.45 -14.25
C LYS A 66 -0.15 5.99 -15.62
N ARG A 67 1.07 6.53 -15.77
CA ARG A 67 1.60 7.04 -17.05
C ARG A 67 1.98 5.93 -18.02
N VAL A 68 2.24 4.70 -17.56
CA VAL A 68 2.63 3.58 -18.42
C VAL A 68 1.48 3.19 -19.33
N HIS A 69 1.74 3.09 -20.63
CA HIS A 69 0.76 2.70 -21.63
C HIS A 69 0.63 1.17 -21.70
N ALA A 70 -0.60 0.65 -21.52
CA ALA A 70 -0.90 -0.77 -21.66
C ALA A 70 -2.32 -0.97 -22.20
N LYS A 71 -2.50 -2.04 -23.00
CA LYS A 71 -3.82 -2.41 -23.53
C LYS A 71 -4.74 -2.99 -22.44
N HIS A 72 -4.18 -3.80 -21.56
CA HIS A 72 -4.89 -4.43 -20.44
C HIS A 72 -4.21 -4.06 -19.12
N ARG A 73 -4.99 -3.86 -18.08
CA ARG A 73 -4.49 -3.53 -16.75
C ARG A 73 -5.14 -4.40 -15.70
N PHE A 74 -4.34 -4.92 -14.78
CA PHE A 74 -4.79 -5.73 -13.65
C PHE A 74 -4.17 -5.22 -12.36
N ALA A 75 -4.93 -5.30 -11.28
CA ALA A 75 -4.49 -4.95 -9.94
C ALA A 75 -4.79 -6.12 -8.99
N LEU A 76 -3.74 -6.66 -8.37
CA LEU A 76 -3.83 -7.71 -7.37
C LEU A 76 -3.62 -7.07 -6.00
N THR A 77 -4.54 -7.31 -5.07
CA THR A 77 -4.43 -6.78 -3.71
C THR A 77 -5.26 -7.62 -2.74
N GLY A 78 -4.72 -7.84 -1.55
CA GLY A 78 -5.48 -8.42 -0.44
C GLY A 78 -6.41 -7.41 0.24
N THR A 79 -6.13 -6.11 0.11
CA THR A 79 -6.84 -5.02 0.78
C THR A 79 -7.10 -3.87 -0.20
N PRO A 80 -8.15 -3.95 -1.04
CA PRO A 80 -8.44 -2.91 -2.03
C PRO A 80 -8.83 -1.57 -1.38
N MET A 81 -9.36 -1.61 -0.17
CA MET A 81 -9.68 -0.45 0.65
C MET A 81 -9.37 -0.76 2.12
N GLU A 82 -8.65 0.13 2.78
CA GLU A 82 -8.35 0.02 4.21
C GLU A 82 -9.05 1.11 5.02
N ASN A 83 -8.92 2.38 4.59
CA ASN A 83 -9.34 3.51 5.39
C ASN A 83 -10.24 4.53 4.65
N ARG A 84 -10.13 4.64 3.33
CA ARG A 84 -10.79 5.69 2.57
C ARG A 84 -11.30 5.19 1.22
N LEU A 85 -12.45 5.71 0.79
CA LEU A 85 -13.01 5.43 -0.53
C LEU A 85 -12.13 5.94 -1.69
N SER A 86 -11.34 7.00 -1.45
CA SER A 86 -10.33 7.49 -2.39
C SER A 86 -9.29 6.44 -2.79
N GLU A 87 -9.07 5.41 -1.96
CA GLU A 87 -8.16 4.30 -2.26
C GLU A 87 -8.71 3.45 -3.41
N ILE A 88 -9.99 3.13 -3.40
CA ILE A 88 -10.69 2.44 -4.51
C ILE A 88 -10.62 3.30 -5.77
N TRP A 89 -10.93 4.59 -5.66
CA TRP A 89 -10.86 5.49 -6.80
C TRP A 89 -9.46 5.44 -7.46
N SER A 90 -8.40 5.48 -6.68
CA SER A 90 -7.04 5.48 -7.21
C SER A 90 -6.67 4.20 -7.95
N ILE A 91 -7.13 3.04 -7.45
CA ILE A 91 -6.93 1.74 -8.13
C ILE A 91 -7.74 1.69 -9.42
N PHE A 92 -9.01 2.12 -9.40
CA PHE A 92 -9.85 2.15 -10.60
C PHE A 92 -9.39 3.16 -11.65
N ASP A 93 -8.82 4.28 -11.23
CA ASP A 93 -8.20 5.26 -12.14
C ASP A 93 -6.95 4.69 -12.85
N PHE A 94 -6.23 3.76 -12.20
CA PHE A 94 -5.20 2.96 -12.87
C PHE A 94 -5.82 1.94 -13.82
N LEU A 95 -6.80 1.14 -13.39
CA LEU A 95 -7.39 0.07 -14.18
C LEU A 95 -8.11 0.57 -15.43
N MET A 96 -8.96 1.56 -15.24
CA MET A 96 -9.86 2.14 -16.25
C MET A 96 -9.90 3.66 -16.08
N PRO A 97 -8.94 4.40 -16.66
CA PRO A 97 -8.88 5.85 -16.52
C PRO A 97 -10.20 6.54 -16.90
N GLY A 98 -10.73 7.36 -16.00
CA GLY A 98 -11.98 8.09 -16.22
C GLY A 98 -13.26 7.32 -15.91
N PHE A 99 -13.24 6.03 -15.63
CA PHE A 99 -14.43 5.21 -15.34
C PHE A 99 -15.25 5.73 -14.16
N LEU A 100 -14.61 6.10 -13.06
CA LEU A 100 -15.25 6.72 -11.90
C LEU A 100 -15.27 8.26 -11.96
N GLY A 101 -14.89 8.86 -13.09
CA GLY A 101 -14.76 10.30 -13.26
C GLY A 101 -13.53 10.89 -12.59
N SER A 102 -13.43 12.22 -12.55
CA SER A 102 -12.35 12.88 -11.81
C SER A 102 -12.49 12.63 -10.30
N TYR A 103 -11.38 12.75 -9.56
CA TYR A 103 -11.43 12.55 -8.10
C TYR A 103 -12.42 13.50 -7.40
N MET A 104 -12.52 14.76 -7.85
CA MET A 104 -13.48 15.72 -7.27
C MET A 104 -14.93 15.26 -7.46
N ARG A 105 -15.29 14.81 -8.68
CA ARG A 105 -16.64 14.28 -8.95
C ARG A 105 -16.92 12.99 -8.20
N PHE A 106 -15.94 12.10 -8.06
CA PHE A 106 -16.07 10.88 -7.26
C PHE A 106 -16.30 11.21 -5.79
N ARG A 107 -15.56 12.17 -5.25
CA ARG A 107 -15.69 12.63 -3.87
C ARG A 107 -17.08 13.20 -3.60
N GLU A 108 -17.57 14.09 -4.46
CA GLU A 108 -18.90 14.70 -4.34
C GLU A 108 -20.03 13.67 -4.48
N ARG A 109 -19.90 12.74 -5.42
CA ARG A 109 -20.97 11.78 -5.76
C ARG A 109 -21.05 10.57 -4.82
N PHE A 110 -19.93 10.17 -4.21
CA PHE A 110 -19.84 8.95 -3.42
C PHE A 110 -19.21 9.17 -2.05
N GLU A 111 -18.02 9.79 -1.97
CA GLU A 111 -17.25 9.83 -0.73
C GLU A 111 -17.97 10.66 0.35
N LEU A 112 -18.50 11.83 0.02
CA LEU A 112 -19.20 12.69 0.97
C LEU A 112 -20.54 12.09 1.39
N ASP A 113 -21.32 11.54 0.46
CA ASP A 113 -22.61 10.93 0.74
C ASP A 113 -22.47 9.70 1.64
N ILE A 114 -21.50 8.83 1.34
CA ILE A 114 -21.22 7.62 2.14
C ILE A 114 -20.72 8.00 3.55
N ILE A 115 -19.83 9.00 3.67
CA ILE A 115 -19.39 9.50 4.98
C ILE A 115 -20.59 10.11 5.74
N GLY A 116 -21.53 10.72 5.04
CA GLY A 116 -22.80 11.25 5.59
C GLY A 116 -23.81 10.18 5.99
N GLY A 117 -23.54 8.89 5.69
CA GLY A 117 -24.41 7.76 6.05
C GLY A 117 -25.42 7.37 4.98
N ASP A 118 -25.28 7.82 3.73
CA ASP A 118 -26.15 7.39 2.62
C ASP A 118 -25.80 5.97 2.15
N GLU A 119 -26.59 4.99 2.60
CA GLU A 119 -26.45 3.58 2.21
C GLU A 119 -26.70 3.38 0.70
N ASN A 120 -27.57 4.15 0.07
CA ASN A 120 -27.85 4.04 -1.36
C ASN A 120 -26.64 4.43 -2.20
N ALA A 121 -25.84 5.42 -1.76
CA ALA A 121 -24.62 5.80 -2.43
C ALA A 121 -23.55 4.67 -2.33
N ALA A 122 -23.47 4.00 -1.17
CA ALA A 122 -22.60 2.86 -0.97
C ALA A 122 -22.99 1.67 -1.86
N GLU A 123 -24.27 1.32 -1.92
CA GLU A 123 -24.76 0.25 -2.79
C GLU A 123 -24.52 0.55 -4.28
N ARG A 124 -24.76 1.78 -4.70
CA ARG A 124 -24.50 2.21 -6.09
C ARG A 124 -23.02 2.04 -6.43
N LEU A 125 -22.11 2.50 -5.56
CA LEU A 125 -20.67 2.33 -5.77
C LEU A 125 -20.30 0.85 -5.82
N GLN A 126 -20.80 0.04 -4.88
CA GLN A 126 -20.55 -1.40 -4.83
C GLN A 126 -20.99 -2.13 -6.10
N LYS A 127 -22.18 -1.80 -6.63
CA LYS A 127 -22.69 -2.36 -7.89
C LYS A 127 -21.78 -2.01 -9.09
N ILE A 128 -21.28 -0.75 -9.14
CA ILE A 128 -20.41 -0.27 -10.22
C ILE A 128 -19.05 -0.98 -10.18
N VAL A 129 -18.39 -1.01 -9.03
CA VAL A 129 -17.03 -1.56 -8.92
C VAL A 129 -17.01 -3.08 -8.80
N GLY A 130 -18.03 -3.67 -8.20
CA GLY A 130 -18.13 -5.10 -7.93
C GLY A 130 -18.07 -5.97 -9.18
N THR A 131 -18.58 -5.47 -10.31
CA THR A 131 -18.52 -6.18 -11.60
C THR A 131 -17.08 -6.43 -12.07
N PHE A 132 -16.13 -5.58 -11.66
CA PHE A 132 -14.72 -5.66 -12.06
C PHE A 132 -13.82 -6.22 -10.95
N MET A 133 -14.41 -6.65 -9.83
CA MET A 133 -13.67 -7.16 -8.68
C MET A 133 -13.94 -8.64 -8.48
N LEU A 134 -12.87 -9.44 -8.46
CA LEU A 134 -12.94 -10.85 -8.08
C LEU A 134 -12.29 -11.00 -6.69
N ARG A 135 -13.10 -11.34 -5.69
CA ARG A 135 -12.62 -11.64 -4.34
C ARG A 135 -12.82 -13.12 -4.03
N ARG A 136 -11.74 -13.78 -3.64
CA ARG A 136 -11.75 -15.16 -3.16
C ARG A 136 -11.33 -15.18 -1.71
N VAL A 137 -12.15 -15.75 -0.86
CA VAL A 137 -11.82 -15.92 0.57
C VAL A 137 -11.11 -17.25 0.74
N LYS A 138 -10.05 -17.26 1.56
CA LYS A 138 -9.20 -18.44 1.76
C LYS A 138 -10.00 -19.66 2.23
N SER A 139 -10.97 -19.48 3.12
CA SER A 139 -11.86 -20.52 3.61
C SER A 139 -12.77 -21.16 2.54
N GLU A 140 -13.08 -20.40 1.48
CA GLU A 140 -13.92 -20.91 0.37
C GLU A 140 -13.09 -21.69 -0.67
N VAL A 141 -11.82 -21.29 -0.86
CA VAL A 141 -10.95 -21.87 -1.88
C VAL A 141 -10.16 -23.07 -1.37
N LEU A 142 -9.83 -23.08 -0.09
CA LEU A 142 -9.01 -24.11 0.55
C LEU A 142 -9.70 -24.65 1.80
N PRO A 143 -10.79 -25.40 1.68
CA PRO A 143 -11.53 -25.96 2.81
C PRO A 143 -10.71 -26.99 3.62
N GLU A 144 -9.64 -27.53 3.03
CA GLU A 144 -8.73 -28.51 3.66
C GLU A 144 -7.79 -27.86 4.72
N LEU A 145 -7.69 -26.53 4.74
CA LEU A 145 -6.84 -25.87 5.71
C LEU A 145 -7.52 -25.89 7.10
N PRO A 146 -6.78 -26.23 8.15
CA PRO A 146 -7.30 -26.15 9.50
C PRO A 146 -7.61 -24.69 9.87
N ASP A 147 -8.52 -24.53 10.82
CA ASP A 147 -8.87 -23.24 11.37
C ASP A 147 -7.64 -22.52 11.95
N LYS A 148 -7.61 -21.20 11.81
CA LYS A 148 -6.56 -20.37 12.36
C LYS A 148 -6.66 -20.36 13.90
N LEU A 149 -5.67 -20.94 14.56
CA LEU A 149 -5.54 -20.84 16.02
C LEU A 149 -4.82 -19.54 16.38
N GLU A 150 -5.49 -18.68 17.12
CA GLU A 150 -4.90 -17.45 17.67
C GLU A 150 -4.79 -17.56 19.17
N SER A 151 -3.59 -17.36 19.71
CA SER A 151 -3.34 -17.30 21.15
C SER A 151 -2.72 -15.96 21.52
N ALA A 152 -3.24 -15.32 22.56
CA ALA A 152 -2.66 -14.11 23.12
C ALA A 152 -1.74 -14.49 24.29
N VAL A 153 -0.44 -14.17 24.14
CA VAL A 153 0.54 -14.38 25.19
C VAL A 153 0.84 -13.03 25.85
N LEU A 154 0.52 -12.93 27.14
CA LEU A 154 0.83 -11.75 27.93
C LEU A 154 2.24 -11.87 28.51
N ILE A 155 3.11 -10.93 28.12
CA ILE A 155 4.49 -10.87 28.59
C ILE A 155 4.64 -9.66 29.51
N GLN A 156 5.18 -9.87 30.69
CA GLN A 156 5.47 -8.78 31.62
C GLN A 156 6.77 -8.07 31.25
N MET A 157 6.77 -6.76 31.36
CA MET A 157 7.98 -5.96 31.18
C MET A 157 8.93 -6.16 32.35
N THR A 158 10.25 -6.11 32.09
CA THR A 158 11.25 -6.02 33.14
C THR A 158 11.14 -4.67 33.88
N ASP A 159 11.60 -4.59 35.13
CA ASP A 159 11.52 -3.36 35.92
C ASP A 159 12.21 -2.16 35.24
N LYS A 160 13.33 -2.38 34.57
CA LYS A 160 14.03 -1.34 33.81
C LYS A 160 13.21 -0.86 32.61
N GLN A 161 12.59 -1.78 31.91
CA GLN A 161 11.73 -1.49 30.76
C GLN A 161 10.47 -0.74 31.20
N ARG A 162 9.87 -1.18 32.33
CA ARG A 162 8.67 -0.56 32.90
C ARG A 162 8.92 0.89 33.30
N ARG A 163 10.00 1.17 34.03
CA ARG A 163 10.37 2.55 34.41
C ARG A 163 10.55 3.45 33.19
N LEU A 164 11.19 2.95 32.12
CA LEU A 164 11.38 3.71 30.91
C LEU A 164 10.06 3.98 30.20
N TYR A 165 9.18 2.99 30.16
CA TYR A 165 7.83 3.10 29.58
C TYR A 165 7.01 4.14 30.34
N ASP A 166 6.94 4.05 31.66
CA ASP A 166 6.16 4.95 32.52
C ASP A 166 6.62 6.41 32.37
N ALA A 167 7.94 6.66 32.29
CA ALA A 167 8.48 8.00 32.05
C ALA A 167 8.02 8.60 30.71
N HIS A 168 8.03 7.79 29.63
CA HIS A 168 7.55 8.25 28.32
C HIS A 168 6.04 8.40 28.27
N GLU A 169 5.30 7.54 28.95
CA GLU A 169 3.84 7.63 29.07
C GLU A 169 3.44 8.93 29.80
N GLN A 170 4.11 9.26 30.90
CA GLN A 170 3.86 10.49 31.64
C GLN A 170 4.11 11.72 30.77
N HIS A 171 5.25 11.77 30.07
CA HIS A 171 5.57 12.87 29.16
C HIS A 171 4.51 13.02 28.04
N LEU A 172 4.03 11.91 27.48
CA LEU A 172 2.95 11.93 26.49
C LEU A 172 1.66 12.49 27.07
N ARG A 173 1.26 12.06 28.28
CA ARG A 173 0.05 12.56 28.98
C ARG A 173 0.13 14.06 29.23
N GLU A 174 1.27 14.56 29.68
CA GLU A 174 1.52 15.99 29.90
C GLU A 174 1.40 16.78 28.58
N SER A 175 2.01 16.29 27.52
CA SER A 175 1.92 16.87 26.18
C SER A 175 0.48 16.95 25.67
N LEU A 176 -0.30 15.89 25.85
CA LEU A 176 -1.70 15.85 25.45
C LEU A 176 -2.59 16.79 26.26
N THR A 177 -2.37 16.90 27.56
CA THR A 177 -3.11 17.84 28.43
C THR A 177 -2.80 19.29 28.08
N ALA A 178 -1.53 19.61 27.83
CA ALA A 178 -1.11 20.95 27.38
C ALA A 178 -1.75 21.31 26.02
N GLN A 179 -1.84 20.36 25.08
CA GLN A 179 -2.50 20.58 23.79
C GLN A 179 -4.00 20.81 23.94
N ARG A 180 -4.69 20.03 24.81
CA ARG A 180 -6.12 20.22 25.09
C ARG A 180 -6.41 21.61 25.67
N SER A 181 -5.54 22.09 26.55
CA SER A 181 -5.66 23.43 27.15
C SER A 181 -5.48 24.54 26.11
N ARG A 182 -4.53 24.40 25.17
CA ARG A 182 -4.30 25.36 24.08
C ARG A 182 -5.47 25.42 23.10
N ARG A 183 -6.07 24.27 22.74
CA ARG A 183 -7.26 24.22 21.88
C ARG A 183 -8.47 24.94 22.48
N LYS A 184 -8.65 24.88 23.80
CA LYS A 184 -9.71 25.61 24.50
C LYS A 184 -9.54 27.13 24.41
N HIS A 185 -8.34 27.62 24.15
CA HIS A 185 -8.01 29.05 24.04
C HIS A 185 -7.94 29.53 22.57
N GLY A 186 -8.48 28.78 21.62
CA GLY A 186 -8.61 29.21 20.22
C GLY A 186 -7.36 29.12 19.36
N ASP A 187 -6.29 28.52 19.87
CA ASP A 187 -5.08 28.28 19.10
C ASP A 187 -5.23 26.98 18.30
N GLU A 188 -5.49 27.11 16.99
CA GLU A 188 -5.58 25.95 16.08
C GLU A 188 -4.28 25.18 16.11
N SER A 189 -4.33 23.94 16.58
CA SER A 189 -3.18 23.07 16.74
C SER A 189 -2.42 22.91 15.43
N LYS A 190 -1.18 23.43 15.40
CA LYS A 190 -0.26 23.23 14.28
C LYS A 190 -0.07 21.73 14.01
N PRO A 191 0.06 21.30 12.74
CA PRO A 191 0.32 19.90 12.37
C PRO A 191 1.50 19.25 13.11
N ALA A 192 2.45 20.04 13.57
CA ALA A 192 3.60 19.63 14.38
C ALA A 192 3.20 18.88 15.66
N ALA A 193 2.15 19.31 16.36
CA ALA A 193 1.71 18.70 17.61
C ALA A 193 1.20 17.24 17.43
N THR A 194 0.56 16.94 16.32
CA THR A 194 0.12 15.57 15.99
C THR A 194 1.31 14.65 15.66
N VAL A 195 2.33 15.19 15.02
CA VAL A 195 3.57 14.46 14.70
C VAL A 195 4.35 14.10 15.97
N GLU A 196 4.40 15.00 16.96
CA GLU A 196 5.05 14.75 18.27
C GLU A 196 4.35 13.61 19.02
N VAL A 197 3.02 13.63 19.11
CA VAL A 197 2.24 12.57 19.74
C VAL A 197 2.50 11.22 19.05
N LEU A 198 2.48 11.19 17.73
CA LEU A 198 2.74 9.95 16.95
C LEU A 198 4.17 9.46 17.17
N ALA A 199 5.14 10.37 17.29
CA ALA A 199 6.52 10.03 17.60
C ALA A 199 6.66 9.40 18.99
N GLU A 200 5.97 9.92 20.01
CA GLU A 200 5.98 9.34 21.36
C GLU A 200 5.27 7.98 21.41
N LEU A 201 4.12 7.82 20.76
CA LEU A 201 3.47 6.52 20.63
C LEU A 201 4.38 5.47 19.94
N THR A 202 5.16 5.90 18.96
CA THR A 202 6.14 5.04 18.29
C THR A 202 7.27 4.65 19.25
N ARG A 203 7.71 5.57 20.11
CA ARG A 203 8.72 5.29 21.15
C ARG A 203 8.21 4.29 22.19
N LEU A 204 7.00 4.48 22.71
CA LEU A 204 6.37 3.53 23.61
C LEU A 204 6.31 2.14 23.02
N ARG A 205 5.89 2.02 21.75
CA ARG A 205 5.89 0.74 21.04
C ARG A 205 7.29 0.12 20.89
N GLN A 206 8.30 0.95 20.61
CA GLN A 206 9.69 0.48 20.54
C GLN A 206 10.20 -0.02 21.88
N ILE A 207 9.89 0.67 22.98
CA ILE A 207 10.23 0.25 24.35
C ILE A 207 9.59 -1.10 24.69
N CYS A 208 8.34 -1.32 24.31
CA CYS A 208 7.68 -2.62 24.47
C CYS A 208 8.39 -3.76 23.73
N CYS A 209 8.88 -3.49 22.53
CA CYS A 209 9.58 -4.50 21.73
C CYS A 209 11.01 -4.76 22.22
N ASP A 210 11.82 -3.71 22.34
CA ASP A 210 13.20 -3.75 22.84
C ASP A 210 13.63 -2.33 23.26
N PRO A 211 13.94 -2.09 24.54
CA PRO A 211 14.41 -0.78 25.02
C PRO A 211 15.65 -0.24 24.29
N ARG A 212 16.51 -1.12 23.76
CA ARG A 212 17.71 -0.75 23.01
C ARG A 212 17.40 0.02 21.73
N LEU A 213 16.26 -0.22 21.08
CA LEU A 213 15.83 0.51 19.89
C LEU A 213 15.65 2.02 20.17
N HIS A 214 15.25 2.37 21.39
CA HIS A 214 15.16 3.76 21.83
C HIS A 214 16.54 4.42 21.95
N TYR A 215 17.50 3.72 22.56
CA TYR A 215 18.85 4.26 22.78
C TYR A 215 19.67 4.33 21.48
N GLU A 216 19.58 3.37 20.61
CA GLU A 216 20.29 3.38 19.31
C GLU A 216 19.88 4.56 18.44
N ARG A 217 18.62 4.94 18.44
CA ARG A 217 18.14 6.11 17.69
C ARG A 217 18.67 7.42 18.30
N ALA A 218 18.70 7.52 19.61
CA ALA A 218 19.30 8.69 20.31
C ALA A 218 20.80 8.81 20.01
N MET A 219 21.53 7.69 20.00
CA MET A 219 22.95 7.68 19.64
C MET A 219 23.21 8.00 18.16
N ARG A 220 22.35 7.57 17.23
CA ARG A 220 22.48 7.92 15.80
C ARG A 220 22.25 9.43 15.56
N ILE A 221 21.33 10.06 16.27
CA ILE A 221 21.11 11.50 16.19
C ILE A 221 22.35 12.23 16.73
N ARG A 222 22.89 11.79 17.85
CA ARG A 222 24.09 12.38 18.46
C ARG A 222 25.36 12.20 17.60
N LYS A 223 25.50 11.04 16.91
CA LYS A 223 26.62 10.80 15.97
C LYS A 223 26.51 11.62 14.68
N ARG A 224 25.30 11.92 14.21
CA ARG A 224 25.10 12.79 13.03
C ARG A 224 25.47 14.26 13.29
N SER A 225 25.40 14.73 14.54
CA SER A 225 25.85 16.07 14.91
C SER A 225 27.36 16.19 15.11
N CYS A 226 28.11 15.09 15.14
CA CYS A 226 29.52 15.09 15.50
C CYS A 226 30.49 14.49 14.46
N SER A 227 30.06 14.06 13.26
CA SER A 227 31.01 13.53 12.29
C SER A 227 30.46 13.45 10.86
N PRO A 228 31.17 13.98 9.85
CA PRO A 228 30.77 13.90 8.44
C PRO A 228 31.37 12.69 7.69
N SER A 229 31.57 11.55 8.31
CA SER A 229 32.07 10.36 7.59
C SER A 229 31.70 9.05 8.26
N SER A 230 30.57 8.43 7.86
CA SER A 230 30.43 6.97 7.92
C SER A 230 29.27 6.47 7.05
N GLN A 231 29.58 6.12 5.81
CA GLN A 231 28.73 5.37 4.88
C GLN A 231 28.73 3.85 5.15
N ALA A 232 28.82 3.38 6.38
CA ALA A 232 29.04 1.96 6.63
C ALA A 232 28.10 1.33 7.67
N PHE A 233 26.79 1.66 7.73
CA PHE A 233 25.87 0.88 8.57
C PHE A 233 24.42 0.93 8.10
N SER A 234 24.16 0.77 6.80
CA SER A 234 22.79 0.72 6.24
C SER A 234 22.34 -0.66 5.75
N SER A 235 23.06 -1.73 6.08
CA SER A 235 22.83 -3.06 5.47
C SER A 235 21.95 -4.03 6.27
N LEU A 236 21.52 -3.72 7.49
CA LEU A 236 20.80 -4.69 8.33
C LEU A 236 19.32 -4.42 8.59
N SER A 237 18.74 -3.32 8.12
CA SER A 237 17.29 -3.06 8.29
C SER A 237 16.51 -2.93 6.98
N ARG A 238 17.10 -3.26 5.84
CA ARG A 238 16.40 -3.31 4.55
C ARG A 238 16.13 -4.74 4.10
N ARG A 239 15.38 -5.49 4.85
CA ARG A 239 14.43 -6.40 4.21
C ARG A 239 13.21 -5.55 3.85
N SER A 240 13.40 -4.62 2.91
CA SER A 240 12.27 -4.07 2.18
C SER A 240 11.65 -5.26 1.46
N SER A 241 10.43 -5.61 1.80
CA SER A 241 9.60 -6.48 0.98
C SER A 241 9.51 -5.80 -0.38
N THR A 242 10.39 -6.17 -1.29
CA THR A 242 10.43 -5.64 -2.65
C THR A 242 9.17 -6.13 -3.32
N ARG A 243 8.24 -5.24 -3.58
CA ARG A 243 6.95 -5.55 -4.20
C ARG A 243 7.08 -5.34 -5.69
N TRP A 244 6.58 -6.28 -6.45
CA TRP A 244 6.86 -6.44 -7.87
C TRP A 244 5.69 -5.98 -8.74
N MET A 245 6.02 -5.57 -9.94
CA MET A 245 5.09 -5.19 -10.96
C MET A 245 5.49 -5.88 -12.27
N TYR A 246 4.52 -6.29 -13.06
CA TYR A 246 4.74 -7.08 -14.26
C TYR A 246 4.26 -6.29 -15.48
N LEU A 247 5.11 -6.21 -16.49
CA LEU A 247 4.81 -5.64 -17.79
C LEU A 247 4.99 -6.71 -18.85
N ILE A 248 3.96 -6.97 -19.63
CA ILE A 248 3.97 -7.98 -20.69
C ILE A 248 4.15 -7.27 -22.02
N SER A 249 5.20 -7.65 -22.76
CA SER A 249 5.53 -7.10 -24.06
C SER A 249 4.52 -7.50 -25.15
N PRO A 250 4.25 -6.62 -26.14
CA PRO A 250 3.39 -6.96 -27.25
C PRO A 250 4.02 -7.91 -28.28
N SER A 251 5.30 -8.27 -28.17
CA SER A 251 6.08 -8.90 -29.24
C SER A 251 5.78 -10.36 -29.52
N GLN A 252 4.86 -11.01 -28.81
CA GLN A 252 4.38 -12.36 -29.12
C GLN A 252 2.88 -12.52 -28.87
N ALA A 253 2.03 -11.96 -29.73
CA ALA A 253 0.73 -12.56 -29.98
C ALA A 253 0.84 -13.30 -31.32
N PRO A 254 0.82 -14.66 -31.32
CA PRO A 254 -0.47 -15.29 -31.23
C PRO A 254 -0.54 -16.28 -30.08
N LEU A 255 -1.41 -16.05 -29.14
CA LEU A 255 -1.94 -17.11 -28.33
C LEU A 255 -2.51 -18.16 -29.30
N ARG A 256 -1.80 -19.27 -29.46
CA ARG A 256 -2.42 -20.48 -29.97
C ARG A 256 -3.75 -20.63 -29.25
N LYS A 257 -4.83 -20.69 -30.03
CA LYS A 257 -6.13 -21.15 -29.56
C LYS A 257 -5.96 -22.62 -29.16
N SER A 258 -5.42 -22.86 -27.98
CA SER A 258 -5.64 -24.09 -27.27
C SER A 258 -7.08 -24.00 -26.77
N SER A 259 -7.91 -24.90 -27.24
CA SER A 259 -9.29 -25.12 -26.86
C SER A 259 -9.39 -25.23 -25.34
N VAL A 260 -9.58 -24.08 -24.68
CA VAL A 260 -10.11 -24.04 -23.31
C VAL A 260 -11.61 -24.12 -23.50
N SER A 261 -12.17 -25.30 -23.20
CA SER A 261 -13.62 -25.52 -23.12
C SER A 261 -14.25 -24.40 -22.28
N PRO A 262 -15.38 -23.84 -22.73
CA PRO A 262 -16.08 -22.84 -21.93
C PRO A 262 -16.53 -23.52 -20.63
N TRP A 263 -15.99 -23.07 -19.53
CA TRP A 263 -16.49 -23.43 -18.22
C TRP A 263 -17.93 -23.00 -18.14
N SER A 264 -18.80 -23.99 -18.04
CA SER A 264 -20.23 -23.81 -17.89
C SER A 264 -20.53 -22.92 -16.71
N LEU A 265 -21.02 -21.73 -17.00
CA LEU A 265 -21.74 -20.86 -16.06
C LEU A 265 -23.06 -21.56 -15.69
N ASN A 266 -23.03 -22.42 -14.69
CA ASN A 266 -24.21 -22.90 -14.01
C ASN A 266 -23.90 -23.02 -12.52
N SER A 267 -24.05 -21.94 -11.80
CA SER A 267 -24.56 -21.92 -10.45
C SER A 267 -24.95 -20.48 -10.08
N THR A 268 -26.21 -20.18 -10.31
CA THR A 268 -26.94 -19.12 -9.61
C THR A 268 -26.94 -19.44 -8.12
N LYS A 269 -25.94 -19.00 -7.39
CA LYS A 269 -26.00 -18.86 -5.93
C LYS A 269 -26.02 -17.38 -5.61
N THR A 270 -27.14 -16.97 -5.09
CA THR A 270 -27.48 -15.68 -4.53
C THR A 270 -26.35 -15.19 -3.61
N ILE A 271 -25.67 -14.15 -4.06
CA ILE A 271 -24.63 -13.47 -3.26
C ILE A 271 -25.37 -12.66 -2.18
N ARG A 272 -25.28 -13.10 -0.94
CA ARG A 272 -25.72 -12.27 0.19
C ARG A 272 -24.81 -11.05 0.30
N PRO A 273 -25.35 -9.85 0.53
CA PRO A 273 -24.52 -8.66 0.70
C PRO A 273 -23.68 -8.79 1.97
N CYS A 274 -22.37 -8.62 1.83
CA CYS A 274 -21.48 -8.48 2.98
C CYS A 274 -21.82 -7.17 3.71
N SER A 275 -22.25 -7.28 4.95
CA SER A 275 -22.37 -6.14 5.86
C SER A 275 -21.00 -5.50 6.07
N TRP A 276 -20.92 -4.22 5.81
CA TRP A 276 -19.79 -3.38 6.19
C TRP A 276 -19.91 -3.14 7.70
N SER A 277 -19.24 -3.97 8.52
CA SER A 277 -19.10 -3.67 9.94
C SER A 277 -17.96 -2.67 10.14
N ARG A 278 -18.24 -1.71 11.01
CA ARG A 278 -17.43 -0.55 11.42
C ARG A 278 -16.03 -0.91 11.91
#